data_820ce5c12095ad73b94cf5db46b7e0cb
#
_entry.id   820ce5c12095ad73b94cf5db46b7e0cb
#
_cell.length_a   1.000
_cell.length_b   1.000
_cell.length_c   1.000
_cell.angle_alpha   90.00
_cell.angle_beta   90.00
_cell.angle_gamma   90.00
#
_symmetry.space_group_name_H-M   'P 1'
#
loop_
_entity.id
_entity.type
_entity.pdbx_description
1 polymer ?
#
loop_
_entity_poly.entity_id
_entity_poly.type
_entity_poly.pdbx_seq_one_letter_code
_entity_poly.pdbx_strand_id
1 'polypeptide(L)'
;MLPWPVTVGALAHALRWYVIAGLGFGPVGGALVACLTVGLVLTPVGHRWRMPFAAIGFASVVSMLPGAYLFPMASGLAQMTAGAGASATLVSTTLYNGVVAAAVVLAMCLGLLVPRLVLGGLSERAARPAL
;
A
#
# COMPACT_ATOMS: atom_id res chain seq x y z
N MET A 1 -11.07 0.58 21.27
CA MET A 1 -9.88 0.04 20.58
C MET A 1 -10.09 -0.08 19.05
N LEU A 2 -11.32 -0.19 18.57
CA LEU A 2 -11.65 -0.25 17.13
C LEU A 2 -11.56 1.08 16.36
N PRO A 3 -11.73 2.29 16.95
CA PRO A 3 -11.84 3.53 16.15
C PRO A 3 -10.53 3.95 15.48
N TRP A 4 -9.37 3.63 16.04
CA TRP A 4 -8.08 4.06 15.51
C TRP A 4 -7.69 3.45 14.16
N PRO A 5 -7.75 2.13 13.95
CA PRO A 5 -7.42 1.56 12.63
C PRO A 5 -8.43 1.99 11.55
N VAL A 6 -9.68 2.20 11.92
CA VAL A 6 -10.72 2.68 11.00
C VAL A 6 -10.45 4.12 10.57
N THR A 7 -10.13 5.01 11.51
CA THR A 7 -9.83 6.42 11.19
C THR A 7 -8.55 6.55 10.36
N VAL A 8 -7.50 5.79 10.66
CA VAL A 8 -6.25 5.79 9.89
C VAL A 8 -6.49 5.23 8.48
N GLY A 9 -7.26 4.14 8.36
CA GLY A 9 -7.63 3.57 7.06
C GLY A 9 -8.48 4.53 6.22
N ALA A 10 -9.46 5.21 6.83
CA ALA A 10 -10.29 6.19 6.16
C ALA A 10 -9.48 7.42 5.69
N LEU A 11 -8.58 7.94 6.53
CA LEU A 11 -7.67 9.01 6.17
C LEU A 11 -6.74 8.63 5.02
N ALA A 12 -6.16 7.44 5.07
CA ALA A 12 -5.30 6.92 4.02
C ALA A 12 -6.06 6.79 2.68
N HIS A 13 -7.31 6.33 2.73
CA HIS A 13 -8.15 6.19 1.54
C HIS A 13 -8.54 7.55 0.95
N ALA A 14 -8.93 8.50 1.80
CA ALA A 14 -9.25 9.87 1.41
C ALA A 14 -8.02 10.58 0.79
N LEU A 15 -6.84 10.41 1.40
CA LEU A 15 -5.60 10.97 0.90
C LEU A 15 -5.21 10.36 -0.46
N ARG A 16 -5.35 9.04 -0.61
CA ARG A 16 -5.12 8.37 -1.89
C ARG A 16 -6.03 8.92 -2.97
N TRP A 17 -7.33 9.07 -2.67
CA TRP A 17 -8.29 9.63 -3.61
C TRP A 17 -7.92 11.06 -4.01
N TYR A 18 -7.55 11.90 -3.03
CA TYR A 18 -7.12 13.27 -3.27
C TYR A 18 -5.87 13.36 -4.14
N VAL A 19 -4.87 12.51 -3.89
CA VAL A 19 -3.61 12.48 -4.67
C VAL A 19 -3.88 12.02 -6.12
N ILE A 20 -4.73 11.03 -6.30
CA ILE A 20 -5.08 10.55 -7.65
C ILE A 20 -5.91 11.58 -8.41
N ALA A 21 -6.96 12.12 -7.77
CA ALA A 21 -7.91 13.02 -8.42
C ALA A 21 -7.41 14.47 -8.51
N GLY A 22 -6.67 14.94 -7.50
CA GLY A 22 -6.22 16.34 -7.42
C GLY A 22 -4.86 16.61 -8.05
N LEU A 23 -3.92 15.66 -7.94
CA LEU A 23 -2.54 15.83 -8.42
C LEU A 23 -2.24 15.06 -9.71
N GLY A 24 -3.19 14.25 -10.22
CA GLY A 24 -3.01 13.50 -11.45
C GLY A 24 -1.98 12.37 -11.34
N PHE A 25 -1.57 12.01 -10.12
CA PHE A 25 -0.70 10.86 -9.90
C PHE A 25 -1.45 9.56 -10.21
N GLY A 26 -0.78 8.64 -10.91
CA GLY A 26 -1.35 7.33 -11.20
C GLY A 26 -1.62 6.51 -9.92
N PRO A 27 -2.30 5.35 -10.06
CA PRO A 27 -2.69 4.51 -8.91
C PRO A 27 -1.50 4.06 -8.04
N VAL A 28 -0.33 3.89 -8.64
CA VAL A 28 0.91 3.52 -7.95
C VAL A 28 1.42 4.67 -7.08
N GLY A 29 1.47 5.89 -7.62
CA GLY A 29 1.89 7.08 -6.89
C GLY A 29 0.94 7.42 -5.74
N GLY A 30 -0.36 7.31 -5.95
CA GLY A 30 -1.37 7.49 -4.91
C GLY A 30 -1.24 6.49 -3.77
N ALA A 31 -0.99 5.22 -4.09
CA ALA A 31 -0.74 4.18 -3.09
C ALA A 31 0.54 4.44 -2.28
N LEU A 32 1.62 4.85 -2.92
CA LEU A 32 2.89 5.14 -2.28
C LEU A 32 2.76 6.30 -1.28
N VAL A 33 2.18 7.42 -1.69
CA VAL A 33 1.98 8.59 -0.82
C VAL A 33 1.08 8.26 0.37
N ALA A 34 -0.02 7.55 0.13
CA ALA A 34 -0.92 7.14 1.19
C ALA A 34 -0.23 6.22 2.21
N CYS A 35 0.55 5.22 1.75
CA CYS A 35 1.27 4.30 2.64
C CYS A 35 2.43 4.97 3.38
N LEU A 36 3.14 5.91 2.75
CA LEU A 36 4.15 6.74 3.43
C LEU A 36 3.53 7.55 4.57
N THR A 37 2.38 8.17 4.34
CA THR A 37 1.68 8.96 5.36
C THR A 37 1.21 8.08 6.51
N VAL A 38 0.62 6.91 6.20
CA VAL A 38 0.24 5.92 7.22
C VAL A 38 1.46 5.44 8.01
N GLY A 39 2.55 5.12 7.33
CA GLY A 39 3.81 4.70 7.96
C GLY A 39 4.38 5.75 8.90
N LEU A 40 4.39 7.02 8.49
CA LEU A 40 4.86 8.13 9.30
C LEU A 40 3.99 8.36 10.54
N VAL A 41 2.68 8.22 10.43
CA VAL A 41 1.74 8.38 11.56
C VAL A 41 1.77 7.18 12.49
N LEU A 42 1.80 5.96 11.95
CA LEU A 42 1.76 4.73 12.75
C LEU A 42 3.07 4.46 13.51
N THR A 43 4.22 4.88 12.97
CA THR A 43 5.51 4.59 13.60
C THR A 43 5.63 5.20 15.01
N PRO A 44 5.37 6.50 15.24
CA PRO A 44 5.41 7.07 16.57
C PRO A 44 4.27 6.57 17.48
N VAL A 45 3.08 6.33 16.91
CA VAL A 45 1.92 5.84 17.68
C VAL A 45 2.12 4.39 18.13
N GLY A 46 2.64 3.52 17.27
CA GLY A 46 2.95 2.13 17.60
C GLY A 46 4.01 2.02 18.71
N HIS A 47 5.02 2.90 18.70
CA HIS A 47 6.03 2.94 19.75
C HIS A 47 5.46 3.36 21.11
N ARG A 48 4.52 4.31 21.11
CA ARG A 48 3.92 4.83 22.34
C ARG A 48 2.91 3.89 22.99
N TRP A 49 2.22 3.07 22.18
CA TRP A 49 1.10 2.24 22.64
C TRP A 49 1.43 0.75 22.71
N ARG A 50 2.69 0.37 22.46
CA ARG A 50 3.16 -1.04 22.43
C ARG A 50 2.29 -1.98 21.58
N MET A 51 1.64 -1.44 20.57
CA MET A 51 0.82 -2.24 19.66
C MET A 51 1.70 -2.85 18.55
N PRO A 52 1.40 -4.07 18.10
CA PRO A 52 2.14 -4.68 16.99
C PRO A 52 1.91 -3.86 15.72
N PHE A 53 2.92 -3.08 15.32
CA PHE A 53 2.92 -2.24 14.12
C PHE A 53 2.45 -3.01 12.87
N ALA A 54 2.87 -4.28 12.77
CA ALA A 54 2.52 -5.15 11.66
C ALA A 54 1.00 -5.39 11.55
N ALA A 55 0.30 -5.58 12.67
CA ALA A 55 -1.13 -5.88 12.65
C ALA A 55 -1.97 -4.65 12.24
N ILE A 56 -1.64 -3.47 12.78
CA ILE A 56 -2.38 -2.24 12.47
C ILE A 56 -2.03 -1.75 11.06
N GLY A 57 -0.76 -1.78 10.69
CA GLY A 57 -0.30 -1.42 9.34
C GLY A 57 -0.90 -2.34 8.28
N PHE A 58 -0.90 -3.66 8.53
CA PHE A 58 -1.49 -4.63 7.63
C PHE A 58 -3.01 -4.45 7.48
N ALA A 59 -3.74 -4.26 8.57
CA ALA A 59 -5.19 -4.02 8.53
C ALA A 59 -5.56 -2.74 7.76
N SER A 60 -4.76 -1.68 7.92
CA SER A 60 -4.96 -0.42 7.19
C SER A 60 -4.66 -0.55 5.69
N VAL A 61 -3.67 -1.37 5.32
CA VAL A 61 -3.22 -1.57 3.94
C VAL A 61 -4.07 -2.60 3.21
N VAL A 62 -4.59 -3.62 3.89
CA VAL A 62 -5.50 -4.63 3.31
C VAL A 62 -6.75 -3.97 2.71
N SER A 63 -7.27 -2.91 3.33
CA SER A 63 -8.38 -2.15 2.77
C SER A 63 -8.04 -1.41 1.47
N MET A 64 -6.75 -1.23 1.19
CA MET A 64 -6.22 -0.60 -0.02
C MET A 64 -5.72 -1.59 -1.09
N LEU A 65 -5.90 -2.89 -0.87
CA LEU A 65 -5.53 -3.91 -1.86
C LEU A 65 -6.00 -3.51 -3.26
N PRO A 66 -5.15 -3.64 -4.27
CA PRO A 66 -5.48 -3.26 -5.64
C PRO A 66 -6.43 -4.26 -6.30
N GLY A 67 -7.54 -4.58 -5.61
CA GLY A 67 -8.55 -5.52 -6.06
C GLY A 67 -9.13 -5.16 -7.44
N ALA A 68 -9.23 -3.86 -7.72
CA ALA A 68 -9.64 -3.35 -9.02
C ALA A 68 -8.73 -3.79 -10.19
N TYR A 69 -7.49 -4.15 -9.91
CA TYR A 69 -6.51 -4.65 -10.90
C TYR A 69 -6.31 -6.15 -10.78
N LEU A 70 -6.31 -6.70 -9.56
CA LEU A 70 -6.14 -8.14 -9.32
C LEU A 70 -7.30 -8.96 -9.87
N PHE A 71 -8.54 -8.48 -9.73
CA PHE A 71 -9.71 -9.20 -10.22
C PHE A 71 -9.75 -9.31 -11.76
N PRO A 72 -9.56 -8.22 -12.55
CA PRO A 72 -9.46 -8.33 -14.00
C PRO A 72 -8.27 -9.17 -14.46
N MET A 73 -7.13 -9.11 -13.77
CA MET A 73 -5.98 -9.97 -14.05
C MET A 73 -6.33 -11.45 -13.87
N ALA A 74 -6.92 -11.82 -12.73
CA ALA A 74 -7.32 -13.20 -12.45
C ALA A 74 -8.39 -13.70 -13.44
N SER A 75 -9.38 -12.86 -13.76
CA SER A 75 -10.40 -13.16 -14.76
C SER A 75 -9.81 -13.36 -16.15
N GLY A 76 -8.86 -12.52 -16.56
CA GLY A 76 -8.16 -12.66 -17.82
C GLY A 76 -7.35 -13.95 -17.92
N LEU A 77 -6.62 -14.30 -16.85
CA LEU A 77 -5.88 -15.56 -16.75
C LEU A 77 -6.82 -16.78 -16.84
N ALA A 78 -7.95 -16.73 -16.13
CA ALA A 78 -8.95 -17.80 -16.16
C ALA A 78 -9.53 -18.01 -17.59
N GLN A 79 -9.80 -16.93 -18.32
CA GLN A 79 -10.28 -16.99 -19.69
C GLN A 79 -9.22 -17.57 -20.65
N MET A 80 -7.94 -17.23 -20.48
CA MET A 80 -6.85 -17.80 -21.27
C MET A 80 -6.69 -19.30 -21.03
N THR A 81 -6.84 -19.76 -19.78
CA THR A 81 -6.70 -21.18 -19.42
C THR A 81 -7.94 -21.99 -19.80
N ALA A 82 -9.12 -21.38 -19.85
CA ALA A 82 -10.37 -22.04 -20.23
C ALA A 82 -10.52 -22.26 -21.76
N GLY A 83 -9.51 -21.94 -22.56
CA GLY A 83 -9.53 -22.17 -24.00
C GLY A 83 -10.37 -21.17 -24.82
N ALA A 84 -10.75 -20.05 -24.23
CA ALA A 84 -11.52 -19.00 -24.91
C ALA A 84 -10.74 -18.23 -26.01
N GLY A 85 -9.51 -18.68 -26.32
CA GLY A 85 -8.62 -18.03 -27.29
C GLY A 85 -7.95 -16.78 -26.70
N ALA A 86 -6.64 -16.75 -26.70
CA ALA A 86 -5.87 -15.61 -26.22
C ALA A 86 -5.86 -14.51 -27.31
N SER A 87 -6.85 -13.62 -27.29
CA SER A 87 -6.78 -12.42 -28.13
C SER A 87 -5.67 -11.48 -27.64
N ALA A 88 -5.01 -10.77 -28.55
CA ALA A 88 -3.95 -9.83 -28.19
C ALA A 88 -4.43 -8.78 -27.19
N THR A 89 -5.69 -8.35 -27.30
CA THR A 89 -6.32 -7.40 -26.36
C THR A 89 -6.47 -8.00 -24.97
N LEU A 90 -6.92 -9.26 -24.86
CA LEU A 90 -7.07 -9.94 -23.58
C LEU A 90 -5.71 -10.10 -22.87
N VAL A 91 -4.69 -10.52 -23.62
CA VAL A 91 -3.32 -10.66 -23.09
C VAL A 91 -2.77 -9.33 -22.60
N SER A 92 -2.86 -8.28 -23.41
CA SER A 92 -2.33 -6.95 -23.05
C SER A 92 -3.04 -6.36 -21.83
N THR A 93 -4.37 -6.48 -21.74
CA THR A 93 -5.15 -6.00 -20.61
C THR A 93 -4.81 -6.78 -19.32
N THR A 94 -4.67 -8.09 -19.42
CA THR A 94 -4.31 -8.93 -18.27
C THR A 94 -2.91 -8.62 -17.78
N LEU A 95 -1.93 -8.46 -18.66
CA LEU A 95 -0.56 -8.07 -18.30
C LEU A 95 -0.52 -6.67 -17.70
N TYR A 96 -1.22 -5.70 -18.29
CA TYR A 96 -1.30 -4.34 -17.75
C TYR A 96 -1.83 -4.35 -16.31
N ASN A 97 -2.96 -5.01 -16.06
CA ASN A 97 -3.53 -5.11 -14.71
C ASN A 97 -2.58 -5.82 -13.73
N GLY A 98 -1.88 -6.86 -14.17
CA GLY A 98 -0.88 -7.56 -13.36
C GLY A 98 0.30 -6.68 -12.98
N VAL A 99 0.87 -5.95 -13.93
CA VAL A 99 1.98 -5.02 -13.69
C VAL A 99 1.57 -3.89 -12.75
N VAL A 100 0.41 -3.28 -12.97
CA VAL A 100 -0.10 -2.22 -12.10
C VAL A 100 -0.35 -2.74 -10.68
N ALA A 101 -0.96 -3.92 -10.54
CA ALA A 101 -1.20 -4.54 -9.23
C ALA A 101 0.13 -4.79 -8.49
N ALA A 102 1.12 -5.38 -9.16
CA ALA A 102 2.44 -5.61 -8.59
C ALA A 102 3.14 -4.31 -8.17
N ALA A 103 3.10 -3.28 -9.03
CA ALA A 103 3.68 -1.98 -8.72
C ALA A 103 3.00 -1.30 -7.53
N VAL A 104 1.67 -1.40 -7.39
CA VAL A 104 0.94 -0.87 -6.23
C VAL A 104 1.34 -1.61 -4.95
N VAL A 105 1.43 -2.95 -4.98
CA VAL A 105 1.87 -3.73 -3.81
C VAL A 105 3.29 -3.37 -3.39
N LEU A 106 4.22 -3.25 -4.34
CA LEU A 106 5.58 -2.80 -4.06
C LEU A 106 5.62 -1.39 -3.47
N ALA A 107 4.86 -0.46 -4.02
CA ALA A 107 4.74 0.89 -3.49
C ALA A 107 4.20 0.92 -2.06
N MET A 108 3.23 0.05 -1.74
CA MET A 108 2.70 -0.11 -0.37
C MET A 108 3.76 -0.65 0.58
N CYS A 109 4.49 -1.69 0.18
CA CYS A 109 5.57 -2.27 1.00
C CYS A 109 6.66 -1.23 1.30
N LEU A 110 7.11 -0.51 0.28
CA LEU A 110 8.12 0.55 0.43
C LEU A 110 7.59 1.70 1.29
N GLY A 111 6.35 2.14 1.06
CA GLY A 111 5.72 3.21 1.81
C GLY A 111 5.60 2.94 3.31
N LEU A 112 5.43 1.67 3.72
CA LEU A 112 5.42 1.28 5.13
C LEU A 112 6.82 1.02 5.69
N LEU A 113 7.72 0.45 4.88
CA LEU A 113 9.05 0.06 5.33
C LEU A 113 9.98 1.26 5.53
N VAL A 114 9.96 2.22 4.59
CA VAL A 114 10.85 3.38 4.61
C VAL A 114 10.71 4.22 5.89
N PRO A 115 9.51 4.66 6.32
CA PRO A 115 9.36 5.42 7.55
C PRO A 115 9.86 4.66 8.79
N ARG A 116 9.62 3.35 8.83
CA ARG A 116 10.06 2.49 9.93
C ARG A 116 11.58 2.41 10.04
N LEU A 117 12.27 2.25 8.92
CA LEU A 117 13.73 2.19 8.88
C LEU A 117 14.37 3.53 9.24
N VAL A 118 13.82 4.63 8.71
CA VAL A 118 14.33 5.98 8.97
C VAL A 118 14.14 6.36 10.44
N LEU A 119 12.95 6.19 10.98
CA LEU A 119 12.64 6.55 12.37
C LEU A 119 13.31 5.59 13.37
N GLY A 120 13.43 4.30 13.06
CA GLY A 120 14.16 3.33 13.85
C GLY A 120 15.64 3.66 13.94
N GLY A 121 16.28 3.99 12.82
CA GLY A 121 17.68 4.39 12.77
C GLY A 121 17.97 5.71 13.51
N LEU A 122 17.05 6.65 13.49
CA LEU A 122 17.16 7.92 14.25
C LEU A 122 17.04 7.67 15.77
N SER A 123 16.16 6.77 16.18
CA SER A 123 15.98 6.41 17.60
C SER A 123 17.22 5.72 18.16
N GLU A 124 17.85 4.82 17.41
CA GLU A 124 19.11 4.16 17.82
C GLU A 124 20.29 5.14 17.90
N ARG A 125 20.36 6.11 16.98
CA ARG A 125 21.39 7.16 17.02
C ARG A 125 21.21 8.11 18.19
N ALA A 126 19.97 8.42 18.56
CA ALA A 126 19.66 9.26 19.71
C ALA A 126 19.91 8.54 21.06
N ALA A 127 19.87 7.20 21.08
CA ALA A 127 20.10 6.37 22.25
C ALA A 127 21.59 6.03 22.46
N ARG A 128 22.50 6.36 21.54
CA ARG A 128 23.95 6.21 21.74
C ARG A 128 24.47 7.45 22.48
N PRO A 129 24.81 7.36 23.77
CA PRO A 129 25.53 8.43 24.44
C PRO A 129 26.87 8.59 23.72
N ALA A 130 27.26 9.84 23.52
CA ALA A 130 28.61 10.18 23.07
C ALA A 130 29.61 9.62 24.08
N LEU A 131 30.34 8.55 23.71
CA LEU A 131 31.55 8.12 24.38
C LEU A 131 32.71 8.93 23.81
#